data_098622bf9fc0cab523780c9dcaf36f97
#
_entry.id   098622bf9fc0cab523780c9dcaf36f97
#
_cell.length_a   1.000
_cell.length_b   1.000
_cell.length_c   1.000
_cell.angle_alpha   90.00
_cell.angle_beta   90.00
_cell.angle_gamma   90.00
#
_symmetry.space_group_name_H-M   'P 1'
#
loop_
_entity.id
_entity.type
_entity.pdbx_description
1 polymer ?
#
loop_
_entity_poly.entity_id
_entity_poly.type
_entity_poly.pdbx_seq_one_letter_code
_entity_poly.pdbx_strand_id
1 'polypeptide(L)'
;MRILISNDDGIQAKGLEALVKAFCARKHTVIVSAPARQQSGMAHALNVGRPLELVRGEELAAKYGIEAWAVDGTPTDSVKLYLEALAEEKPDVVVSGINHGANLATDILYSGTVGAAMEGMLHDIASFAVSMDVDSTISYEEAAEEFATILERVMTAQKASDEPRPVFWNVNFPRAYTLGDDGRPQIVFGRQGKRDYHNAFQKQERTDGRIFYTVAGEIFDTDKSEPTDIYAVEHGYIAVTPLMVDLTDYVAIEKLLDR
;
A
#
# COMPACT_ATOMS: atom_id res chain seq x y z
N MET A 1 15.87 -5.23 -10.70
CA MET A 1 15.73 -4.37 -9.51
C MET A 1 15.74 -5.24 -8.27
N ARG A 2 16.16 -4.69 -7.14
CA ARG A 2 16.05 -5.27 -5.80
C ARG A 2 14.77 -4.71 -5.16
N ILE A 3 13.79 -5.56 -4.86
CA ILE A 3 12.45 -5.16 -4.44
C ILE A 3 12.18 -5.71 -3.05
N LEU A 4 11.92 -4.83 -2.09
CA LEU A 4 11.41 -5.18 -0.76
C LEU A 4 9.89 -5.21 -0.78
N ILE A 5 9.29 -6.35 -0.43
CA ILE A 5 7.84 -6.52 -0.36
C ILE A 5 7.41 -6.62 1.11
N SER A 6 6.37 -5.88 1.46
CA SER A 6 5.64 -5.95 2.72
C SER A 6 4.13 -5.95 2.51
N ASN A 7 3.35 -5.96 3.56
CA ASN A 7 1.89 -5.78 3.56
C ASN A 7 1.38 -5.55 5.00
N ASP A 8 0.06 -5.45 5.17
CA ASP A 8 -0.60 -5.49 6.47
C ASP A 8 -1.52 -6.71 6.68
N ASP A 9 -1.70 -7.55 5.65
CA ASP A 9 -2.44 -8.82 5.75
C ASP A 9 -1.62 -9.97 6.34
N GLY A 10 -0.29 -9.78 6.48
CA GLY A 10 0.65 -10.76 7.00
C GLY A 10 1.39 -11.54 5.93
N ILE A 11 2.53 -12.16 6.33
CA ILE A 11 3.47 -12.83 5.41
C ILE A 11 2.86 -13.98 4.59
N GLN A 12 1.79 -14.61 5.06
CA GLN A 12 1.10 -15.71 4.38
C GLN A 12 -0.04 -15.24 3.46
N ALA A 13 -0.24 -13.94 3.30
CA ALA A 13 -1.32 -13.41 2.48
C ALA A 13 -1.12 -13.71 0.99
N LYS A 14 -2.22 -14.09 0.32
CA LYS A 14 -2.21 -14.42 -1.12
C LYS A 14 -1.77 -13.24 -1.98
N GLY A 15 -2.16 -12.02 -1.62
CA GLY A 15 -1.77 -10.81 -2.34
C GLY A 15 -0.26 -10.56 -2.32
N LEU A 16 0.39 -10.80 -1.18
CA LEU A 16 1.84 -10.71 -1.05
C LEU A 16 2.52 -11.79 -1.90
N GLU A 17 2.06 -13.03 -1.81
CA GLU A 17 2.63 -14.14 -2.58
C GLU A 17 2.49 -13.93 -4.09
N ALA A 18 1.39 -13.34 -4.56
CA ALA A 18 1.19 -13.01 -5.97
C ALA A 18 2.24 -11.99 -6.47
N LEU A 19 2.55 -10.96 -5.67
CA LEU A 19 3.64 -10.02 -5.98
C LEU A 19 4.99 -10.72 -6.04
N VAL A 20 5.30 -11.58 -5.06
CA VAL A 20 6.55 -12.37 -5.05
C VAL A 20 6.68 -13.17 -6.32
N LYS A 21 5.63 -13.91 -6.72
CA LYS A 21 5.59 -14.72 -7.93
C LYS A 21 5.82 -13.90 -9.19
N ALA A 22 5.10 -12.77 -9.34
CA ALA A 22 5.21 -11.90 -10.51
C ALA A 22 6.62 -11.31 -10.67
N PHE A 23 7.21 -10.81 -9.58
CA PHE A 23 8.54 -10.21 -9.63
C PHE A 23 9.66 -11.24 -9.79
N CYS A 24 9.55 -12.42 -9.18
CA CYS A 24 10.50 -13.52 -9.39
C CYS A 24 10.48 -14.01 -10.86
N ALA A 25 9.29 -14.12 -11.47
CA ALA A 25 9.16 -14.49 -12.89
C ALA A 25 9.84 -13.47 -13.82
N ARG A 26 9.86 -12.19 -13.43
CA ARG A 26 10.53 -11.08 -14.15
C ARG A 26 12.02 -10.94 -13.79
N LYS A 27 12.57 -11.90 -13.02
CA LYS A 27 13.99 -11.97 -12.61
C LYS A 27 14.45 -10.77 -11.78
N HIS A 28 13.59 -10.21 -10.97
CA HIS A 28 13.97 -9.25 -9.93
C HIS A 28 14.54 -9.99 -8.72
N THR A 29 15.41 -9.33 -7.96
CA THR A 29 15.82 -9.78 -6.63
C THR A 29 14.71 -9.41 -5.64
N VAL A 30 14.00 -10.39 -5.13
CA VAL A 30 12.85 -10.19 -4.24
C VAL A 30 13.23 -10.49 -2.81
N ILE A 31 12.86 -9.61 -1.91
CA ILE A 31 12.97 -9.76 -0.46
C ILE A 31 11.58 -9.53 0.14
N VAL A 32 11.24 -10.32 1.17
CA VAL A 32 10.01 -10.12 1.93
C VAL A 32 10.36 -9.78 3.37
N SER A 33 9.77 -8.71 3.89
CA SER A 33 9.71 -8.41 5.33
C SER A 33 8.31 -7.91 5.64
N ALA A 34 7.51 -8.75 6.30
CA ALA A 34 6.09 -8.50 6.52
C ALA A 34 5.65 -8.92 7.92
N PRO A 35 4.55 -8.39 8.45
CA PRO A 35 3.99 -8.82 9.72
C PRO A 35 3.73 -10.33 9.75
N ALA A 36 3.98 -10.96 10.90
CA ALA A 36 3.68 -12.39 11.11
C ALA A 36 2.18 -12.71 11.00
N ARG A 37 1.31 -11.70 11.19
CA ARG A 37 -0.15 -11.81 11.15
C ARG A 37 -0.78 -10.49 10.74
N GLN A 38 -2.06 -10.53 10.38
CA GLN A 38 -2.81 -9.36 9.93
C GLN A 38 -2.77 -8.21 10.93
N GLN A 39 -2.58 -6.99 10.43
CA GLN A 39 -2.41 -5.72 11.14
C GLN A 39 -3.25 -4.59 10.52
N SER A 40 -4.54 -4.84 10.29
CA SER A 40 -5.44 -3.86 9.65
C SER A 40 -5.61 -2.59 10.47
N GLY A 41 -5.67 -1.44 9.80
CA GLY A 41 -5.95 -0.15 10.44
C GLY A 41 -4.81 0.43 11.28
N MET A 42 -3.57 -0.01 11.06
CA MET A 42 -2.40 0.41 11.83
C MET A 42 -1.79 1.73 11.38
N ALA A 43 -2.23 2.31 10.26
CA ALA A 43 -1.62 3.52 9.72
C ALA A 43 -0.08 3.40 9.60
N HIS A 44 0.66 4.43 9.93
CA HIS A 44 2.13 4.44 10.00
C HIS A 44 2.64 4.26 11.45
N ALA A 45 2.08 3.28 12.18
CA ALA A 45 2.42 3.07 13.58
C ALA A 45 3.72 2.26 13.75
N LEU A 46 4.53 2.64 14.75
CA LEU A 46 5.74 1.95 15.19
C LEU A 46 5.60 1.42 16.62
N ASN A 47 6.16 0.24 16.89
CA ASN A 47 6.32 -0.28 18.23
C ASN A 47 7.58 0.31 18.89
N VAL A 48 7.41 1.35 19.70
CA VAL A 48 8.51 1.98 20.44
C VAL A 48 8.68 1.31 21.80
N GLY A 49 9.91 0.86 22.11
CA GLY A 49 10.23 0.28 23.42
C GLY A 49 9.79 -1.18 23.63
N ARG A 50 9.17 -1.82 22.66
CA ARG A 50 8.84 -3.24 22.65
C ARG A 50 9.82 -4.00 21.74
N PRO A 51 10.43 -5.12 22.19
CA PRO A 51 11.19 -5.98 21.31
C PRO A 51 10.31 -6.53 20.18
N LEU A 52 10.86 -6.61 18.97
CA LEU A 52 10.25 -7.25 17.82
C LEU A 52 10.87 -8.63 17.61
N GLU A 53 10.04 -9.67 17.56
CA GLU A 53 10.52 -10.99 17.16
C GLU A 53 10.61 -11.06 15.64
N LEU A 54 11.73 -11.58 15.17
CA LEU A 54 12.02 -11.80 13.75
C LEU A 54 12.16 -13.30 13.50
N VAL A 55 11.34 -13.84 12.61
CA VAL A 55 11.34 -15.25 12.25
C VAL A 55 11.51 -15.39 10.73
N ARG A 56 12.29 -16.38 10.31
CA ARG A 56 12.46 -16.65 8.89
C ARG A 56 11.16 -17.12 8.26
N GLY A 57 10.79 -16.56 7.11
CA GLY A 57 9.63 -16.96 6.32
C GLY A 57 9.93 -18.18 5.46
N GLU A 58 10.10 -19.34 6.09
CA GLU A 58 10.63 -20.58 5.47
C GLU A 58 9.83 -21.01 4.25
N GLU A 59 8.51 -20.88 4.26
CA GLU A 59 7.64 -21.30 3.16
C GLU A 59 7.93 -20.52 1.87
N LEU A 60 7.94 -19.17 1.94
CA LEU A 60 8.26 -18.33 0.80
C LEU A 60 9.73 -18.46 0.37
N ALA A 61 10.63 -18.53 1.35
CA ALA A 61 12.06 -18.72 1.10
C ALA A 61 12.34 -20.02 0.34
N ALA A 62 11.74 -21.13 0.76
CA ALA A 62 11.90 -22.42 0.09
C ALA A 62 11.22 -22.48 -1.28
N LYS A 63 10.03 -21.89 -1.41
CA LYS A 63 9.22 -21.95 -2.64
C LYS A 63 9.80 -21.12 -3.78
N TYR A 64 10.34 -19.94 -3.45
CA TYR A 64 10.79 -18.95 -4.45
C TYR A 64 12.30 -18.70 -4.45
N GLY A 65 13.05 -19.27 -3.52
CA GLY A 65 14.49 -19.06 -3.40
C GLY A 65 14.86 -17.63 -2.97
N ILE A 66 14.05 -17.00 -2.13
CA ILE A 66 14.18 -15.60 -1.72
C ILE A 66 14.52 -15.46 -0.23
N GLU A 67 14.97 -14.26 0.15
CA GLU A 67 15.04 -13.85 1.54
C GLU A 67 13.65 -13.44 2.03
N ALA A 68 13.17 -14.02 3.15
CA ALA A 68 11.85 -13.74 3.68
C ALA A 68 11.86 -13.74 5.22
N TRP A 69 11.22 -12.72 5.81
CA TRP A 69 11.14 -12.46 7.23
C TRP A 69 9.71 -12.15 7.68
N ALA A 70 9.27 -12.83 8.73
CA ALA A 70 8.05 -12.53 9.47
C ALA A 70 8.39 -11.74 10.73
N VAL A 71 7.76 -10.59 10.93
CA VAL A 71 8.01 -9.69 12.06
C VAL A 71 6.80 -9.69 12.99
N ASP A 72 6.99 -9.91 14.30
CA ASP A 72 5.91 -9.68 15.30
C ASP A 72 5.78 -8.18 15.57
N GLY A 73 5.32 -7.44 14.57
CA GLY A 73 5.23 -5.99 14.56
C GLY A 73 4.19 -5.47 13.58
N THR A 74 4.17 -4.17 13.40
CA THR A 74 3.34 -3.49 12.41
C THR A 74 3.94 -3.63 11.00
N PRO A 75 3.19 -3.27 9.94
CA PRO A 75 3.73 -3.17 8.59
C PRO A 75 4.93 -2.20 8.50
N THR A 76 4.85 -1.07 9.18
CA THR A 76 5.92 -0.07 9.29
C THR A 76 7.16 -0.65 9.98
N ASP A 77 6.97 -1.35 11.13
CA ASP A 77 8.08 -2.05 11.80
C ASP A 77 8.80 -3.02 10.87
N SER A 78 8.04 -3.75 10.07
CA SER A 78 8.58 -4.77 9.16
C SER A 78 9.50 -4.16 8.10
N VAL A 79 9.08 -3.05 7.49
CA VAL A 79 9.89 -2.33 6.49
C VAL A 79 11.09 -1.67 7.15
N LYS A 80 10.86 -0.92 8.24
CA LYS A 80 11.92 -0.20 8.97
C LYS A 80 13.00 -1.13 9.49
N LEU A 81 12.61 -2.22 10.15
CA LEU A 81 13.55 -3.21 10.68
C LEU A 81 14.43 -3.78 9.56
N TYR A 82 13.84 -4.13 8.41
CA TYR A 82 14.60 -4.61 7.28
C TYR A 82 15.60 -3.57 6.79
N LEU A 83 15.15 -2.36 6.52
CA LEU A 83 15.97 -1.30 5.93
C LEU A 83 17.12 -0.86 6.83
N GLU A 84 16.91 -0.81 8.15
CA GLU A 84 17.90 -0.27 9.09
C GLU A 84 18.81 -1.32 9.75
N ALA A 85 18.32 -2.58 9.83
CA ALA A 85 19.06 -3.60 10.59
C ALA A 85 19.45 -4.85 9.79
N LEU A 86 18.77 -5.16 8.69
CA LEU A 86 18.99 -6.41 7.96
C LEU A 86 19.53 -6.22 6.55
N ALA A 87 19.22 -5.10 5.90
CA ALA A 87 19.61 -4.86 4.52
C ALA A 87 21.13 -4.65 4.38
N GLU A 88 21.82 -5.57 3.70
CA GLU A 88 23.21 -5.38 3.29
C GLU A 88 23.31 -4.37 2.13
N GLU A 89 22.31 -4.37 1.25
CA GLU A 89 22.19 -3.45 0.12
C GLU A 89 20.78 -2.83 0.11
N LYS A 90 20.70 -1.52 -0.12
CA LYS A 90 19.46 -0.77 -0.20
C LYS A 90 18.58 -1.30 -1.35
N PRO A 91 17.28 -1.58 -1.13
CA PRO A 91 16.35 -1.89 -2.20
C PRO A 91 16.18 -0.72 -3.18
N ASP A 92 15.94 -1.03 -4.46
CA ASP A 92 15.55 -0.03 -5.47
C ASP A 92 14.12 0.46 -5.25
N VAL A 93 13.26 -0.42 -4.69
CA VAL A 93 11.81 -0.20 -4.56
C VAL A 93 11.28 -0.91 -3.31
N VAL A 94 10.36 -0.26 -2.61
CA VAL A 94 9.50 -0.87 -1.58
C VAL A 94 8.09 -1.02 -2.15
N VAL A 95 7.52 -2.22 -2.05
CA VAL A 95 6.15 -2.52 -2.46
C VAL A 95 5.39 -3.08 -1.27
N SER A 96 4.28 -2.45 -0.90
CA SER A 96 3.39 -2.93 0.15
C SER A 96 2.06 -3.36 -0.44
N GLY A 97 1.66 -4.61 -0.25
CA GLY A 97 0.39 -5.17 -0.76
C GLY A 97 0.51 -6.64 -1.21
N ILE A 98 -0.41 -7.14 -2.05
CA ILE A 98 -1.66 -6.50 -2.47
C ILE A 98 -2.67 -6.63 -1.33
N ASN A 99 -3.14 -5.51 -0.81
CA ASN A 99 -4.12 -5.47 0.27
C ASN A 99 -5.50 -5.97 -0.18
N HIS A 100 -6.15 -6.73 0.69
CA HIS A 100 -7.56 -7.11 0.51
C HIS A 100 -8.48 -5.98 0.98
N GLY A 101 -8.89 -5.14 0.06
CA GLY A 101 -9.67 -3.93 0.28
C GLY A 101 -8.96 -2.70 -0.28
N ALA A 102 -9.68 -1.86 -1.01
CA ALA A 102 -9.13 -0.63 -1.58
C ALA A 102 -8.78 0.38 -0.48
N ASN A 103 -7.68 1.10 -0.66
CA ASN A 103 -7.25 2.21 0.19
C ASN A 103 -7.42 3.51 -0.60
N LEU A 104 -8.59 4.11 -0.53
CA LEU A 104 -9.01 5.28 -1.31
C LEU A 104 -9.25 6.50 -0.42
N ALA A 105 -9.10 7.68 -0.97
CA ALA A 105 -9.45 8.92 -0.28
C ALA A 105 -8.84 9.01 1.13
N THR A 106 -9.65 9.33 2.14
CA THR A 106 -9.23 9.46 3.55
C THR A 106 -8.77 8.14 4.18
N ASP A 107 -9.13 6.98 3.62
CA ASP A 107 -8.72 5.66 4.14
C ASP A 107 -7.21 5.45 4.05
N ILE A 108 -6.54 6.12 3.12
CA ILE A 108 -5.08 6.16 2.99
C ILE A 108 -4.41 6.47 4.34
N LEU A 109 -4.99 7.36 5.15
CA LEU A 109 -4.43 7.79 6.44
C LEU A 109 -4.49 6.73 7.53
N TYR A 110 -5.37 5.73 7.39
CA TYR A 110 -5.53 4.63 8.36
C TYR A 110 -4.89 3.33 7.91
N SER A 111 -4.44 3.26 6.66
CA SER A 111 -3.94 2.05 6.02
C SER A 111 -2.54 1.66 6.48
N GLY A 112 -2.39 0.43 6.97
CA GLY A 112 -1.09 -0.18 7.26
C GLY A 112 -0.29 -0.47 5.98
N THR A 113 -0.98 -0.82 4.88
CA THR A 113 -0.37 -1.00 3.56
C THR A 113 0.31 0.28 3.08
N VAL A 114 -0.40 1.41 3.19
CA VAL A 114 0.15 2.73 2.82
C VAL A 114 1.26 3.15 3.78
N GLY A 115 1.11 2.89 5.09
CA GLY A 115 2.13 3.16 6.11
C GLY A 115 3.44 2.45 5.83
N ALA A 116 3.40 1.16 5.47
CA ALA A 116 4.61 0.40 5.11
C ALA A 116 5.32 0.98 3.87
N ALA A 117 4.57 1.37 2.84
CA ALA A 117 5.14 2.02 1.67
C ALA A 117 5.70 3.41 2.01
N MET A 118 5.02 4.16 2.88
CA MET A 118 5.48 5.46 3.38
C MET A 118 6.83 5.34 4.09
N GLU A 119 7.06 4.28 4.87
CA GLU A 119 8.35 4.05 5.51
C GLU A 119 9.49 3.91 4.49
N GLY A 120 9.25 3.21 3.37
CA GLY A 120 10.22 3.16 2.27
C GLY A 120 10.53 4.53 1.69
N MET A 121 9.51 5.37 1.51
CA MET A 121 9.68 6.75 1.02
C MET A 121 10.47 7.62 1.99
N LEU A 122 10.31 7.45 3.31
CA LEU A 122 11.11 8.15 4.33
C LEU A 122 12.59 7.76 4.30
N HIS A 123 12.91 6.61 3.72
CA HIS A 123 14.28 6.16 3.46
C HIS A 123 14.79 6.52 2.04
N ASP A 124 14.15 7.46 1.34
CA ASP A 124 14.49 7.86 -0.03
C ASP A 124 14.48 6.67 -1.01
N ILE A 125 13.50 5.77 -0.89
CA ILE A 125 13.27 4.66 -1.79
C ILE A 125 11.93 4.84 -2.49
N ALA A 126 11.89 4.62 -3.80
CA ALA A 126 10.65 4.60 -4.55
C ALA A 126 9.69 3.58 -3.94
N SER A 127 8.45 3.99 -3.63
CA SER A 127 7.54 3.19 -2.82
C SER A 127 6.14 3.12 -3.41
N PHE A 128 5.53 1.94 -3.32
CA PHE A 128 4.20 1.67 -3.85
C PHE A 128 3.34 0.96 -2.80
N ALA A 129 2.17 1.51 -2.51
CA ALA A 129 1.10 0.84 -1.82
C ALA A 129 0.15 0.27 -2.88
N VAL A 130 -0.21 -1.01 -2.77
CA VAL A 130 -1.04 -1.71 -3.76
C VAL A 130 -2.20 -2.37 -3.07
N SER A 131 -3.40 -2.06 -3.52
CA SER A 131 -4.66 -2.53 -2.93
C SER A 131 -5.64 -2.95 -4.00
N MET A 132 -6.60 -3.78 -3.65
CA MET A 132 -7.64 -4.26 -4.55
C MET A 132 -9.00 -4.18 -3.86
N ASP A 133 -10.05 -3.83 -4.62
CA ASP A 133 -11.42 -3.82 -4.12
C ASP A 133 -11.78 -5.17 -3.48
N VAL A 134 -12.47 -5.14 -2.34
CA VAL A 134 -12.83 -6.34 -1.56
C VAL A 134 -13.72 -7.32 -2.35
N ASP A 135 -14.55 -6.79 -3.23
CA ASP A 135 -15.43 -7.57 -4.11
C ASP A 135 -14.83 -7.79 -5.51
N SER A 136 -13.51 -7.63 -5.66
CA SER A 136 -12.87 -7.75 -6.97
C SER A 136 -13.03 -9.14 -7.57
N THR A 137 -13.36 -9.19 -8.85
CA THR A 137 -13.37 -10.40 -9.67
C THR A 137 -12.02 -10.67 -10.34
N ILE A 138 -11.09 -9.73 -10.21
CA ILE A 138 -9.71 -9.83 -10.69
C ILE A 138 -8.95 -10.73 -9.70
N SER A 139 -8.18 -11.68 -10.18
CA SER A 139 -7.32 -12.48 -9.31
C SER A 139 -6.10 -11.67 -8.81
N TYR A 140 -5.55 -12.06 -7.67
CA TYR A 140 -4.30 -11.45 -7.19
C TYR A 140 -3.15 -11.61 -8.18
N GLU A 141 -3.11 -12.72 -8.90
CA GLU A 141 -2.10 -12.98 -9.93
C GLU A 141 -2.22 -12.01 -11.10
N GLU A 142 -3.43 -11.78 -11.60
CA GLU A 142 -3.66 -10.77 -12.66
C GLU A 142 -3.30 -9.37 -12.19
N ALA A 143 -3.73 -8.98 -10.99
CA ALA A 143 -3.40 -7.68 -10.42
C ALA A 143 -1.90 -7.50 -10.22
N ALA A 144 -1.18 -8.55 -9.78
CA ALA A 144 0.27 -8.51 -9.58
C ALA A 144 1.03 -8.35 -10.92
N GLU A 145 0.60 -9.02 -11.99
CA GLU A 145 1.21 -8.89 -13.32
C GLU A 145 0.98 -7.49 -13.92
N GLU A 146 -0.23 -6.95 -13.83
CA GLU A 146 -0.53 -5.58 -14.26
C GLU A 146 0.26 -4.55 -13.42
N PHE A 147 0.31 -4.74 -12.10
CA PHE A 147 1.10 -3.87 -11.23
C PHE A 147 2.59 -3.91 -11.55
N ALA A 148 3.17 -5.08 -11.81
CA ALA A 148 4.58 -5.18 -12.18
C ALA A 148 4.87 -4.39 -13.46
N THR A 149 3.95 -4.37 -14.43
CA THR A 149 4.06 -3.57 -15.66
C THR A 149 3.97 -2.06 -15.37
N ILE A 150 3.05 -1.65 -14.47
CA ILE A 150 2.93 -0.25 -14.03
C ILE A 150 4.21 0.20 -13.33
N LEU A 151 4.72 -0.61 -12.39
CA LEU A 151 5.94 -0.32 -11.64
C LEU A 151 7.13 -0.12 -12.57
N GLU A 152 7.38 -1.04 -13.50
CA GLU A 152 8.49 -0.96 -14.45
C GLU A 152 8.39 0.31 -15.32
N ARG A 153 7.17 0.67 -15.76
CA ARG A 153 6.92 1.89 -16.53
C ARG A 153 7.22 3.15 -15.71
N VAL A 154 6.73 3.22 -14.47
CA VAL A 154 6.95 4.37 -13.56
C VAL A 154 8.44 4.51 -13.24
N MET A 155 9.13 3.40 -12.90
CA MET A 155 10.56 3.42 -12.58
C MET A 155 11.42 3.81 -13.79
N THR A 156 11.02 3.43 -15.00
CA THR A 156 11.69 3.84 -16.23
C THR A 156 11.51 5.33 -16.49
N ALA A 157 10.29 5.85 -16.34
CA ALA A 157 10.00 7.27 -16.51
C ALA A 157 10.74 8.14 -15.48
N GLN A 158 10.81 7.68 -14.23
CA GLN A 158 11.54 8.35 -13.16
C GLN A 158 13.04 8.48 -13.47
N LYS A 159 13.67 7.39 -13.94
CA LYS A 159 15.10 7.39 -14.30
C LYS A 159 15.42 8.30 -15.50
N ALA A 160 14.44 8.51 -16.38
CA ALA A 160 14.55 9.38 -17.54
C ALA A 160 14.23 10.86 -17.25
N SER A 161 13.80 11.19 -16.02
CA SER A 161 13.50 12.56 -15.61
C SER A 161 14.76 13.38 -15.43
N ASP A 162 14.69 14.68 -15.75
CA ASP A 162 15.76 15.66 -15.50
C ASP A 162 16.01 15.89 -14.00
N GLU A 163 15.00 15.62 -13.17
CA GLU A 163 15.07 15.69 -11.71
C GLU A 163 14.60 14.37 -11.08
N PRO A 164 15.43 13.32 -11.13
CA PRO A 164 15.07 12.03 -10.55
C PRO A 164 14.95 12.14 -9.03
N ARG A 165 13.76 11.89 -8.51
CA ARG A 165 13.48 11.82 -7.08
C ARG A 165 12.66 10.57 -6.76
N PRO A 166 12.77 10.02 -5.54
CA PRO A 166 11.89 8.94 -5.13
C PRO A 166 10.42 9.32 -5.31
N VAL A 167 9.62 8.35 -5.70
CA VAL A 167 8.18 8.51 -5.89
C VAL A 167 7.44 7.65 -4.88
N PHE A 168 6.29 8.15 -4.40
CA PHE A 168 5.39 7.41 -3.54
C PHE A 168 4.02 7.32 -4.21
N TRP A 169 3.59 6.10 -4.52
CA TRP A 169 2.37 5.84 -5.27
C TRP A 169 1.41 4.93 -4.52
N ASN A 170 0.13 5.29 -4.54
CA ASN A 170 -0.96 4.45 -4.10
C ASN A 170 -1.70 3.91 -5.33
N VAL A 171 -1.71 2.58 -5.49
CA VAL A 171 -2.31 1.90 -6.63
C VAL A 171 -3.50 1.08 -6.15
N ASN A 172 -4.66 1.30 -6.73
CA ASN A 172 -5.88 0.57 -6.38
C ASN A 172 -6.49 -0.09 -7.60
N PHE A 173 -6.71 -1.40 -7.50
CA PHE A 173 -7.37 -2.21 -8.50
C PHE A 173 -8.88 -2.20 -8.30
N PRO A 174 -9.67 -2.06 -9.36
CA PRO A 174 -11.13 -1.99 -9.29
C PRO A 174 -11.77 -3.38 -9.06
N ARG A 175 -13.08 -3.40 -8.89
CA ARG A 175 -13.86 -4.63 -8.83
C ARG A 175 -13.75 -5.48 -10.11
N ALA A 176 -13.74 -4.83 -11.26
CA ALA A 176 -13.52 -5.43 -12.57
C ALA A 176 -12.91 -4.37 -13.50
N TYR A 177 -12.13 -4.81 -14.49
CA TYR A 177 -11.52 -3.88 -15.42
C TYR A 177 -12.52 -3.31 -16.45
N THR A 178 -12.41 -2.01 -16.71
CA THR A 178 -12.83 -1.40 -17.96
C THR A 178 -11.64 -1.40 -18.90
N LEU A 179 -11.80 -2.03 -20.07
CA LEU A 179 -10.74 -2.17 -21.04
C LEU A 179 -10.76 -1.00 -22.04
N GLY A 180 -9.59 -0.57 -22.46
CA GLY A 180 -9.41 0.36 -23.56
C GLY A 180 -9.59 -0.31 -24.93
N ASP A 181 -9.48 0.47 -25.98
CA ASP A 181 -9.58 -0.01 -27.38
C ASP A 181 -8.48 -1.02 -27.74
N ASP A 182 -7.37 -1.00 -27.00
CA ASP A 182 -6.26 -1.95 -27.14
C ASP A 182 -6.46 -3.26 -26.35
N GLY A 183 -7.60 -3.40 -25.68
CA GLY A 183 -7.96 -4.56 -24.85
C GLY A 183 -7.23 -4.62 -23.51
N ARG A 184 -6.54 -3.55 -23.09
CA ARG A 184 -5.84 -3.47 -21.80
C ARG A 184 -6.66 -2.74 -20.75
N PRO A 185 -6.43 -3.03 -19.44
CA PRO A 185 -7.03 -2.25 -18.37
C PRO A 185 -6.69 -0.77 -18.49
N GLN A 186 -7.69 0.08 -18.32
CA GLN A 186 -7.46 1.52 -18.29
C GLN A 186 -6.86 1.95 -16.96
N ILE A 187 -5.92 2.89 -17.02
CA ILE A 187 -5.21 3.45 -15.87
C ILE A 187 -5.48 4.94 -15.79
N VAL A 188 -5.88 5.40 -14.60
CA VAL A 188 -6.07 6.82 -14.29
C VAL A 188 -4.99 7.29 -13.32
N PHE A 189 -4.13 8.20 -13.77
CA PHE A 189 -3.23 8.96 -12.90
C PHE A 189 -4.01 10.14 -12.34
N GLY A 190 -4.39 10.02 -11.07
CA GLY A 190 -5.34 10.93 -10.46
C GLY A 190 -4.88 11.44 -9.11
N ARG A 191 -5.79 12.12 -8.43
CA ARG A 191 -5.62 12.65 -7.10
C ARG A 191 -6.45 11.89 -6.07
N GLN A 192 -6.09 12.05 -4.81
CA GLN A 192 -6.89 11.58 -3.68
C GLN A 192 -8.28 12.22 -3.69
N GLY A 193 -9.33 11.42 -3.53
CA GLY A 193 -10.70 11.86 -3.30
C GLY A 193 -10.95 12.26 -1.85
N LYS A 194 -12.22 12.38 -1.48
CA LYS A 194 -12.61 12.63 -0.09
C LYS A 194 -13.75 11.72 0.32
N ARG A 195 -13.54 11.03 1.45
CA ARG A 195 -14.47 10.06 2.06
C ARG A 195 -14.71 10.42 3.52
N ASP A 196 -15.98 10.43 3.92
CA ASP A 196 -16.43 10.59 5.28
C ASP A 196 -17.18 9.32 5.73
N TYR A 197 -17.23 9.08 7.04
CA TYR A 197 -17.95 7.96 7.63
C TYR A 197 -19.05 8.49 8.56
N HIS A 198 -20.30 8.10 8.28
CA HIS A 198 -21.43 8.41 9.12
C HIS A 198 -21.73 7.21 10.02
N ASN A 199 -22.19 7.48 11.25
CA ASN A 199 -22.48 6.42 12.23
C ASN A 199 -21.29 5.47 12.46
N ALA A 200 -20.08 6.04 12.54
CA ALA A 200 -18.80 5.30 12.53
C ALA A 200 -18.66 4.26 13.66
N PHE A 201 -19.57 4.28 14.68
CA PHE A 201 -19.54 3.35 15.78
C PHE A 201 -20.92 2.76 16.07
N GLN A 202 -20.99 1.44 16.18
CA GLN A 202 -22.14 0.71 16.68
C GLN A 202 -21.93 0.38 18.16
N LYS A 203 -22.88 0.81 19.01
CA LYS A 203 -22.90 0.52 20.44
C LYS A 203 -23.51 -0.86 20.68
N GLN A 204 -22.85 -1.66 21.50
CA GLN A 204 -23.36 -2.92 22.05
C GLN A 204 -23.25 -2.89 23.57
N GLU A 205 -24.33 -3.20 24.26
CA GLU A 205 -24.37 -3.31 25.73
C GLU A 205 -24.58 -4.77 26.09
N ARG A 206 -23.67 -5.33 26.87
CA ARG A 206 -23.78 -6.70 27.35
C ARG A 206 -24.64 -6.78 28.64
N THR A 207 -25.15 -7.95 28.90
CA THR A 207 -26.00 -8.23 30.10
C THR A 207 -25.29 -7.97 31.45
N ASP A 208 -23.95 -7.92 31.44
CA ASP A 208 -23.12 -7.58 32.61
C ASP A 208 -22.88 -6.06 32.75
N GLY A 209 -23.56 -5.22 31.97
CA GLY A 209 -23.47 -3.76 31.97
C GLY A 209 -22.24 -3.17 31.26
N ARG A 210 -21.38 -4.00 30.63
CA ARG A 210 -20.24 -3.51 29.82
C ARG A 210 -20.73 -2.99 28.49
N ILE A 211 -20.17 -1.86 28.06
CA ILE A 211 -20.49 -1.20 26.80
C ILE A 211 -19.32 -1.37 25.85
N PHE A 212 -19.60 -1.80 24.62
CA PHE A 212 -18.65 -1.97 23.55
C PHE A 212 -19.06 -1.10 22.36
N TYR A 213 -18.07 -0.58 21.67
CA TYR A 213 -18.27 0.11 20.40
C TYR A 213 -17.43 -0.60 19.33
N THR A 214 -18.05 -0.95 18.22
CA THR A 214 -17.37 -1.51 17.06
C THR A 214 -17.36 -0.46 15.97
N VAL A 215 -16.21 -0.30 15.31
CA VAL A 215 -16.13 0.55 14.12
C VAL A 215 -17.02 -0.07 13.06
N ALA A 216 -17.99 0.69 12.64
CA ALA A 216 -18.93 0.37 11.56
C ALA A 216 -19.34 1.72 10.98
N GLY A 217 -19.93 1.77 9.84
CA GLY A 217 -20.39 3.05 9.35
C GLY A 217 -20.79 2.95 7.89
N GLU A 218 -21.52 3.93 7.47
CA GLU A 218 -21.86 4.12 6.09
C GLU A 218 -20.81 5.02 5.45
N ILE A 219 -20.24 4.56 4.32
CA ILE A 219 -19.30 5.32 3.53
C ILE A 219 -20.04 6.43 2.81
N PHE A 220 -19.51 7.64 2.89
CA PHE A 220 -20.02 8.81 2.20
C PHE A 220 -18.92 9.51 1.42
N ASP A 221 -18.85 9.28 0.11
CA ASP A 221 -17.85 9.87 -0.76
C ASP A 221 -18.26 11.31 -1.11
N THR A 222 -17.58 12.29 -0.54
CA THR A 222 -17.90 13.73 -0.70
C THR A 222 -17.14 14.40 -1.84
N ASP A 223 -16.05 13.79 -2.31
CA ASP A 223 -15.37 14.16 -3.56
C ASP A 223 -14.95 12.90 -4.31
N LYS A 224 -15.74 12.56 -5.31
CA LYS A 224 -15.49 11.48 -6.27
C LYS A 224 -15.54 11.97 -7.71
N SER A 225 -15.25 13.25 -7.92
CA SER A 225 -15.17 13.82 -9.26
C SER A 225 -13.93 13.29 -9.99
N GLU A 226 -13.95 13.32 -11.31
CA GLU A 226 -12.77 13.01 -12.13
C GLU A 226 -11.65 14.04 -11.89
N PRO A 227 -10.37 13.63 -11.77
CA PRO A 227 -9.81 12.29 -11.78
C PRO A 227 -9.42 11.81 -10.36
N THR A 228 -10.40 11.59 -9.47
CA THR A 228 -10.09 11.04 -8.14
C THR A 228 -9.85 9.53 -8.20
N ASP A 229 -9.17 8.99 -7.18
CA ASP A 229 -8.97 7.57 -6.97
C ASP A 229 -10.32 6.81 -6.83
N ILE A 230 -11.30 7.43 -6.14
CA ILE A 230 -12.67 6.89 -6.04
C ILE A 230 -13.30 6.79 -7.42
N TYR A 231 -13.27 7.89 -8.20
CA TYR A 231 -13.81 7.90 -9.56
C TYR A 231 -13.21 6.78 -10.40
N ALA A 232 -11.89 6.64 -10.40
CA ALA A 232 -11.20 5.64 -11.18
C ALA A 232 -11.68 4.23 -10.85
N VAL A 233 -11.68 3.86 -9.56
CA VAL A 233 -12.09 2.51 -9.11
C VAL A 233 -13.56 2.24 -9.38
N GLU A 234 -14.47 3.20 -9.13
CA GLU A 234 -15.90 3.07 -9.45
C GLU A 234 -16.18 2.84 -10.94
N HIS A 235 -15.32 3.36 -11.83
CA HIS A 235 -15.45 3.20 -13.29
C HIS A 235 -14.66 2.01 -13.86
N GLY A 236 -14.09 1.17 -13.01
CA GLY A 236 -13.33 -0.02 -13.45
C GLY A 236 -11.93 0.29 -13.95
N TYR A 237 -11.36 1.43 -13.58
CA TYR A 237 -10.00 1.82 -13.93
C TYR A 237 -9.05 1.53 -12.78
N ILE A 238 -7.80 1.22 -13.11
CA ILE A 238 -6.72 1.15 -12.12
C ILE A 238 -6.40 2.59 -11.70
N ALA A 239 -6.61 2.91 -10.42
CA ALA A 239 -6.24 4.20 -9.87
C ALA A 239 -4.76 4.23 -9.48
N VAL A 240 -4.02 5.23 -9.95
CA VAL A 240 -2.61 5.47 -9.59
C VAL A 240 -2.48 6.90 -9.07
N THR A 241 -2.34 7.04 -7.76
CA THR A 241 -2.36 8.33 -7.06
C THR A 241 -0.98 8.63 -6.47
N PRO A 242 -0.31 9.73 -6.88
CA PRO A 242 0.93 10.15 -6.26
C PRO A 242 0.67 10.70 -4.86
N LEU A 243 1.47 10.27 -3.88
CA LEU A 243 1.39 10.72 -2.50
C LEU A 243 2.66 11.47 -2.09
N MET A 244 2.54 12.25 -1.02
CA MET A 244 3.64 12.97 -0.38
C MET A 244 3.69 12.63 1.10
N VAL A 245 4.88 12.65 1.67
CA VAL A 245 5.09 12.46 3.12
C VAL A 245 5.24 13.80 3.86
N ASP A 246 5.52 14.89 3.14
CA ASP A 246 5.56 16.23 3.69
C ASP A 246 4.13 16.79 3.83
N LEU A 247 3.69 16.96 5.08
CA LEU A 247 2.36 17.47 5.44
C LEU A 247 2.32 18.99 5.63
N THR A 248 3.39 19.71 5.27
CA THR A 248 3.48 21.17 5.42
C THR A 248 2.54 21.88 4.46
N ASP A 249 1.67 22.74 4.97
CA ASP A 249 0.86 23.65 4.14
C ASP A 249 1.69 24.86 3.73
N TYR A 250 2.39 24.76 2.61
CA TYR A 250 3.22 25.82 2.06
C TYR A 250 2.40 27.05 1.65
N VAL A 251 1.15 26.85 1.19
CA VAL A 251 0.25 27.98 0.83
C VAL A 251 -0.12 28.80 2.06
N ALA A 252 -0.34 28.15 3.20
CA ALA A 252 -0.58 28.86 4.45
C ALA A 252 0.66 29.65 4.89
N ILE A 253 1.86 29.10 4.72
CA ILE A 253 3.12 29.81 5.02
C ILE A 253 3.27 31.05 4.14
N GLU A 254 3.12 30.92 2.82
CA GLU A 254 3.22 32.03 1.87
C GLU A 254 2.27 33.17 2.24
N LYS A 255 1.00 32.86 2.52
CA LYS A 255 -0.01 33.84 2.95
C LYS A 255 0.34 34.58 4.26
N LEU A 256 1.15 33.96 5.13
CA LEU A 256 1.60 34.61 6.38
C LEU A 256 2.83 35.49 6.16
N LEU A 257 3.68 35.15 5.17
CA LEU A 257 4.89 35.92 4.86
C LEU A 257 4.58 37.19 4.00
N ASP A 258 3.53 37.15 3.20
CA ASP A 258 3.06 38.25 2.37
C ASP A 258 2.31 39.35 3.18
N ARG A 259 2.28 39.25 4.51
CA ARG A 259 1.77 40.27 5.44
C ARG A 259 2.90 41.07 6.09
#